data_f0d535821aa191c751758830ee353987
#
_entry.id   f0d535821aa191c751758830ee353987
#
_cell.length_a   1.000
_cell.length_b   1.000
_cell.length_c   1.000
_cell.angle_alpha   90.00
_cell.angle_beta   90.00
_cell.angle_gamma   90.00
#
_symmetry.space_group_name_H-M   'P 1'
#
loop_
_entity.id
_entity.type
_entity.pdbx_description
1 polymer ?
#
loop_
_entity_poly.entity_id
_entity_poly.type
_entity_poly.pdbx_seq_one_letter_code
_entity_poly.pdbx_strand_id
1 'polypeptide(L)'
;MLNGWIGRNSQEAQVPDKVGLGTTRRPVIGLALGGGAARGFAHIGMLRTLIAHGIVPNVVVGTSIGAVIGGAYAAGHLDKLEEWARSLQPRNIFSYLDIRLNGSGLIGGSRLAAELEASIGPTLIEDLPIKFATVATEVRTGHEIWLTQGRIVDAMRASYALPGIFSPVLVGDRWLVDGALVNPVPVSAARAFGAEIVIAANVSSDVFAHGTTVYAHGPSVVTPEPEVASEAEAAPKRGLRRLFSAERTMKREFFGSAARPGISSVMVDAFNIMQDRITRARL
;
A
#
# COMPACT_ATOMS: atom_id res chain seq x y z
N MET A 1 38.07 87.99 -21.23
CA MET A 1 36.90 88.15 -20.41
C MET A 1 36.06 86.96 -20.51
N LEU A 2 35.76 86.40 -19.42
CA LEU A 2 35.17 85.04 -19.17
C LEU A 2 33.71 84.89 -19.60
N ASN A 3 33.39 83.86 -20.27
CA ASN A 3 32.07 83.23 -20.33
C ASN A 3 32.30 81.78 -20.74
N GLY A 4 32.19 80.77 -20.02
CA GLY A 4 31.28 80.36 -19.00
C GLY A 4 30.49 79.19 -19.58
N TRP A 5 31.00 78.03 -19.43
CA TRP A 5 30.45 76.67 -19.78
C TRP A 5 29.28 76.37 -18.88
N ILE A 6 28.12 76.01 -19.44
CA ILE A 6 27.11 75.09 -18.81
C ILE A 6 26.51 74.24 -19.89
N GLY A 7 27.10 73.06 -20.07
CA GLY A 7 26.43 71.93 -20.81
C GLY A 7 25.79 71.00 -19.80
N ARG A 8 24.46 71.00 -19.72
CA ARG A 8 23.68 70.00 -18.97
C ARG A 8 23.57 68.73 -19.80
N ASN A 9 24.29 67.72 -19.42
CA ASN A 9 24.08 66.37 -19.88
C ASN A 9 22.90 65.78 -19.14
N SER A 10 21.71 65.74 -19.73
CA SER A 10 20.58 64.98 -19.25
C SER A 10 20.78 63.53 -19.69
N GLN A 11 21.46 62.73 -18.88
CA GLN A 11 21.36 61.29 -18.98
C GLN A 11 20.01 60.88 -18.38
N GLU A 12 19.05 60.56 -19.26
CA GLU A 12 17.86 59.81 -18.89
C GLU A 12 18.31 58.47 -18.30
N ALA A 13 18.05 58.28 -17.02
CA ALA A 13 18.22 57.00 -16.38
C ALA A 13 17.26 55.99 -17.04
N GLN A 14 17.80 55.07 -17.83
CA GLN A 14 17.06 53.92 -18.33
C GLN A 14 16.60 53.10 -17.13
N VAL A 15 15.31 53.12 -16.89
CA VAL A 15 14.63 52.19 -15.98
C VAL A 15 14.90 50.80 -16.52
N PRO A 16 15.48 49.85 -15.74
CA PRO A 16 15.71 48.51 -16.21
C PRO A 16 14.38 47.89 -16.57
N ASP A 17 14.28 47.34 -17.78
CA ASP A 17 13.17 46.57 -18.29
C ASP A 17 12.69 45.60 -17.23
N LYS A 18 11.36 45.55 -17.06
CA LYS A 18 10.68 44.63 -16.17
C LYS A 18 11.26 43.24 -16.39
N VAL A 19 11.90 42.72 -15.32
CA VAL A 19 12.26 41.30 -15.23
C VAL A 19 11.02 40.53 -15.63
N GLY A 20 11.05 39.91 -16.81
CA GLY A 20 9.97 39.08 -17.31
C GLY A 20 9.66 38.07 -16.23
N LEU A 21 8.44 38.14 -15.69
CA LEU A 21 7.86 37.07 -14.88
C LEU A 21 7.87 35.83 -15.76
N GLY A 22 8.97 35.08 -15.71
CA GLY A 22 9.06 33.78 -16.33
C GLY A 22 7.82 33.01 -15.93
N THR A 23 7.14 32.40 -16.88
CA THR A 23 6.02 31.50 -16.64
C THR A 23 6.48 30.50 -15.58
N THR A 24 6.02 30.67 -14.35
CA THR A 24 6.39 29.79 -13.25
C THR A 24 5.83 28.39 -13.59
N ARG A 25 6.71 27.53 -14.06
CA ARG A 25 6.38 26.14 -14.33
C ARG A 25 5.86 25.51 -13.03
N ARG A 26 4.68 24.92 -13.08
CA ARG A 26 4.15 24.17 -11.93
C ARG A 26 5.10 23.02 -11.60
N PRO A 27 5.43 22.79 -10.33
CA PRO A 27 6.28 21.66 -9.96
C PRO A 27 5.59 20.33 -10.27
N VAL A 28 6.37 19.33 -10.59
CA VAL A 28 5.89 17.96 -10.77
C VAL A 28 5.54 17.38 -9.40
N ILE A 29 4.25 17.18 -9.15
CA ILE A 29 3.75 16.64 -7.89
C ILE A 29 3.66 15.13 -7.99
N GLY A 30 4.36 14.44 -7.09
CA GLY A 30 4.29 13.01 -6.87
C GLY A 30 3.44 12.66 -5.66
N LEU A 31 2.70 11.58 -5.75
CA LEU A 31 1.95 11.00 -4.67
C LEU A 31 2.46 9.59 -4.38
N ALA A 32 2.95 9.37 -3.16
CA ALA A 32 3.38 8.07 -2.65
C ALA A 32 2.30 7.51 -1.72
N LEU A 33 1.54 6.52 -2.20
CA LEU A 33 0.44 5.89 -1.48
C LEU A 33 0.93 4.63 -0.78
N GLY A 34 0.95 4.66 0.54
CA GLY A 34 1.43 3.55 1.36
C GLY A 34 0.48 2.36 1.45
N GLY A 35 1.04 1.23 1.87
CA GLY A 35 0.29 0.06 2.31
C GLY A 35 -0.49 0.31 3.60
N GLY A 36 -1.41 -0.60 3.96
CA GLY A 36 -2.18 -0.46 5.19
C GLY A 36 -3.45 -1.28 5.23
N ALA A 37 -3.60 -2.27 4.37
CA ALA A 37 -4.78 -3.12 4.26
C ALA A 37 -6.08 -2.28 4.19
N ALA A 38 -7.10 -2.58 4.97
CA ALA A 38 -8.37 -1.85 4.95
C ALA A 38 -8.24 -0.35 5.27
N ARG A 39 -7.22 0.07 6.03
CA ARG A 39 -6.98 1.50 6.32
C ARG A 39 -6.65 2.30 5.06
N GLY A 40 -6.11 1.64 4.04
CA GLY A 40 -5.75 2.27 2.77
C GLY A 40 -6.94 2.89 2.01
N PHE A 41 -8.18 2.52 2.30
CA PHE A 41 -9.34 3.22 1.72
C PHE A 41 -9.38 4.70 2.10
N ALA A 42 -8.68 5.14 3.15
CA ALA A 42 -8.49 6.55 3.48
C ALA A 42 -7.79 7.34 2.36
N HIS A 43 -6.98 6.69 1.53
CA HIS A 43 -6.35 7.32 0.37
C HIS A 43 -7.38 7.91 -0.61
N ILE A 44 -8.58 7.33 -0.72
CA ILE A 44 -9.66 7.86 -1.59
C ILE A 44 -10.05 9.26 -1.12
N GLY A 45 -10.34 9.41 0.19
CA GLY A 45 -10.71 10.72 0.76
C GLY A 45 -9.58 11.75 0.64
N MET A 46 -8.34 11.32 0.86
CA MET A 46 -7.17 12.18 0.68
C MET A 46 -7.03 12.66 -0.77
N LEU A 47 -7.11 11.76 -1.75
CA LEU A 47 -7.06 12.10 -3.19
C LEU A 47 -8.16 13.11 -3.56
N ARG A 48 -9.41 12.86 -3.11
CA ARG A 48 -10.53 13.78 -3.33
C ARG A 48 -10.23 15.17 -2.79
N THR A 49 -9.70 15.25 -1.58
CA THR A 49 -9.37 16.52 -0.93
C THR A 49 -8.25 17.25 -1.67
N LEU A 50 -7.19 16.57 -2.06
CA LEU A 50 -6.09 17.17 -2.83
C LEU A 50 -6.59 17.75 -4.16
N ILE A 51 -7.37 16.97 -4.92
CA ILE A 51 -7.91 17.38 -6.20
C ILE A 51 -8.85 18.60 -6.04
N ALA A 52 -9.73 18.57 -5.02
CA ALA A 52 -10.64 19.68 -4.74
C ALA A 52 -9.91 20.98 -4.41
N HIS A 53 -8.67 20.90 -3.89
CA HIS A 53 -7.82 22.06 -3.64
C HIS A 53 -6.85 22.36 -4.79
N GLY A 54 -7.05 21.77 -5.97
CA GLY A 54 -6.24 22.02 -7.16
C GLY A 54 -4.86 21.35 -7.14
N ILE A 55 -4.63 20.42 -6.21
CA ILE A 55 -3.39 19.63 -6.13
C ILE A 55 -3.62 18.33 -6.91
N VAL A 56 -3.19 18.32 -8.18
CA VAL A 56 -3.34 17.19 -9.09
C VAL A 56 -1.99 16.51 -9.26
N PRO A 57 -1.83 15.23 -8.83
CA PRO A 57 -0.58 14.51 -8.98
C PRO A 57 -0.24 14.23 -10.46
N ASN A 58 1.03 14.40 -10.82
CA ASN A 58 1.59 14.05 -12.12
C ASN A 58 2.21 12.63 -12.11
N VAL A 59 2.63 12.19 -10.92
CA VAL A 59 3.24 10.90 -10.66
C VAL A 59 2.53 10.25 -9.49
N VAL A 60 2.10 9.01 -9.62
CA VAL A 60 1.50 8.24 -8.55
C VAL A 60 2.26 6.93 -8.40
N VAL A 61 2.74 6.66 -7.22
CA VAL A 61 3.37 5.37 -6.88
C VAL A 61 2.65 4.77 -5.68
N GLY A 62 2.25 3.53 -5.81
CA GLY A 62 1.51 2.85 -4.75
C GLY A 62 2.15 1.55 -4.30
N THR A 63 1.96 1.22 -3.03
CA THR A 63 2.33 -0.07 -2.44
C THR A 63 1.08 -0.72 -1.86
N SER A 64 0.85 -2.00 -2.17
CA SER A 64 -0.29 -2.78 -1.62
C SER A 64 -1.63 -2.11 -1.94
N ILE A 65 -2.46 -1.84 -0.93
CA ILE A 65 -3.72 -1.09 -1.13
C ILE A 65 -3.49 0.29 -1.77
N GLY A 66 -2.35 0.94 -1.50
CA GLY A 66 -1.99 2.19 -2.15
C GLY A 66 -1.79 2.04 -3.66
N ALA A 67 -1.33 0.87 -4.12
CA ALA A 67 -1.25 0.54 -5.55
C ALA A 67 -2.63 0.39 -6.18
N VAL A 68 -3.58 -0.21 -5.46
CA VAL A 68 -4.97 -0.38 -5.92
C VAL A 68 -5.65 0.98 -6.08
N ILE A 69 -5.58 1.83 -5.03
CA ILE A 69 -6.21 3.15 -5.07
C ILE A 69 -5.54 4.06 -6.10
N GLY A 70 -4.19 4.07 -6.10
CA GLY A 70 -3.40 4.87 -7.04
C GLY A 70 -3.62 4.48 -8.49
N GLY A 71 -3.69 3.18 -8.77
CA GLY A 71 -3.94 2.67 -10.10
C GLY A 71 -5.36 2.94 -10.58
N ALA A 72 -6.37 2.77 -9.73
CA ALA A 72 -7.74 3.13 -10.07
C ALA A 72 -7.86 4.64 -10.36
N TYR A 73 -7.17 5.48 -9.59
CA TYR A 73 -7.10 6.92 -9.86
C TYR A 73 -6.41 7.20 -11.19
N ALA A 74 -5.25 6.61 -11.44
CA ALA A 74 -4.48 6.82 -12.67
C ALA A 74 -5.24 6.36 -13.93
N ALA A 75 -6.04 5.31 -13.80
CA ALA A 75 -6.91 4.79 -14.86
C ALA A 75 -8.26 5.53 -14.99
N GLY A 76 -8.54 6.55 -14.15
CA GLY A 76 -9.80 7.30 -14.19
C GLY A 76 -11.00 6.57 -13.58
N HIS A 77 -10.77 5.54 -12.77
CA HIS A 77 -11.82 4.69 -12.19
C HIS A 77 -11.96 4.83 -10.67
N LEU A 78 -11.50 5.93 -10.09
CA LEU A 78 -11.58 6.16 -8.65
C LEU A 78 -13.03 6.14 -8.12
N ASP A 79 -14.00 6.64 -8.88
CA ASP A 79 -15.41 6.66 -8.49
C ASP A 79 -15.97 5.25 -8.34
N LYS A 80 -15.73 4.39 -9.33
CA LYS A 80 -16.16 2.98 -9.27
C LYS A 80 -15.52 2.24 -8.10
N LEU A 81 -14.25 2.50 -7.85
CA LEU A 81 -13.56 1.90 -6.70
C LEU A 81 -14.13 2.38 -5.37
N GLU A 82 -14.49 3.66 -5.26
CA GLU A 82 -15.14 4.21 -4.07
C GLU A 82 -16.52 3.59 -3.85
N GLU A 83 -17.35 3.48 -4.88
CA GLU A 83 -18.67 2.84 -4.81
C GLU A 83 -18.54 1.38 -4.34
N TRP A 84 -17.62 0.65 -4.94
CA TRP A 84 -17.33 -0.72 -4.51
C TRP A 84 -16.86 -0.77 -3.05
N ALA A 85 -15.91 0.08 -2.64
CA ALA A 85 -15.41 0.13 -1.26
C ALA A 85 -16.53 0.43 -0.25
N ARG A 86 -17.46 1.34 -0.59
CA ARG A 86 -18.64 1.66 0.24
C ARG A 86 -19.65 0.52 0.30
N SER A 87 -19.71 -0.34 -0.71
CA SER A 87 -20.59 -1.52 -0.74
C SER A 87 -20.09 -2.66 0.13
N LEU A 88 -18.82 -2.63 0.55
CA LEU A 88 -18.23 -3.67 1.38
C LEU A 88 -18.86 -3.68 2.77
N GLN A 89 -19.57 -4.77 3.09
CA GLN A 89 -20.08 -5.02 4.43
C GLN A 89 -19.20 -6.05 5.13
N PRO A 90 -19.07 -6.00 6.47
CA PRO A 90 -18.27 -6.97 7.23
C PRO A 90 -18.59 -8.43 6.88
N ARG A 91 -19.86 -8.73 6.59
CA ARG A 91 -20.33 -10.07 6.16
C ARG A 91 -19.83 -10.45 4.76
N ASN A 92 -19.62 -9.48 3.88
CA ASN A 92 -19.25 -9.72 2.49
C ASN A 92 -17.72 -9.71 2.29
N ILE A 93 -16.97 -9.10 3.20
CA ILE A 93 -15.49 -9.10 3.14
C ILE A 93 -14.96 -10.54 3.08
N PHE A 94 -15.53 -11.43 3.89
CA PHE A 94 -15.15 -12.85 3.86
C PHE A 94 -15.48 -13.55 2.53
N SER A 95 -16.46 -13.07 1.76
CA SER A 95 -16.78 -13.63 0.46
C SER A 95 -15.78 -13.28 -0.65
N TYR A 96 -15.05 -12.17 -0.49
CA TYR A 96 -13.95 -11.79 -1.38
C TYR A 96 -12.64 -12.51 -1.04
N LEU A 97 -12.62 -13.17 0.12
CA LEU A 97 -11.51 -14.00 0.57
C LEU A 97 -11.78 -15.45 0.13
N ASP A 98 -11.30 -15.82 -1.07
CA ASP A 98 -11.36 -17.20 -1.56
C ASP A 98 -10.45 -18.08 -0.68
N ILE A 99 -11.01 -18.70 0.36
CA ILE A 99 -10.26 -19.61 1.23
C ILE A 99 -9.92 -20.87 0.42
N ARG A 100 -8.66 -21.04 0.06
CA ARG A 100 -8.12 -22.24 -0.57
C ARG A 100 -7.26 -22.99 0.42
N LEU A 101 -7.63 -24.23 0.70
CA LEU A 101 -6.85 -25.10 1.59
C LEU A 101 -5.64 -25.75 0.90
N ASN A 102 -5.53 -25.61 -0.44
CA ASN A 102 -4.46 -26.19 -1.26
C ASN A 102 -3.75 -25.09 -2.03
N GLY A 103 -2.51 -24.76 -1.65
CA GLY A 103 -1.68 -23.81 -2.38
C GLY A 103 -0.75 -22.99 -1.49
N SER A 104 -0.02 -22.07 -2.09
CA SER A 104 0.95 -21.17 -1.43
C SER A 104 0.30 -19.97 -0.72
N GLY A 105 -1.02 -19.86 -0.70
CA GLY A 105 -1.79 -18.82 -0.03
C GLY A 105 -3.15 -19.34 0.43
N LEU A 106 -3.66 -18.75 1.51
CA LEU A 106 -4.94 -19.14 2.13
C LEU A 106 -6.14 -18.50 1.44
N ILE A 107 -5.91 -17.44 0.72
CA ILE A 107 -6.91 -16.64 0.03
C ILE A 107 -6.46 -16.49 -1.41
N GLY A 108 -7.29 -16.93 -2.35
CA GLY A 108 -6.94 -16.90 -3.77
C GLY A 108 -6.84 -15.50 -4.36
N GLY A 109 -7.52 -14.51 -3.79
CA GLY A 109 -7.58 -13.13 -4.30
C GLY A 109 -8.21 -13.00 -5.69
N SER A 110 -8.76 -14.10 -6.24
CA SER A 110 -9.32 -14.14 -7.59
C SER A 110 -10.54 -13.25 -7.75
N ARG A 111 -11.36 -13.12 -6.70
CA ARG A 111 -12.55 -12.25 -6.74
C ARG A 111 -12.19 -10.77 -6.73
N LEU A 112 -11.23 -10.37 -5.89
CA LEU A 112 -10.73 -8.99 -5.90
C LEU A 112 -10.09 -8.66 -7.26
N ALA A 113 -9.30 -9.58 -7.80
CA ALA A 113 -8.71 -9.42 -9.13
C ALA A 113 -9.78 -9.31 -10.23
N ALA A 114 -10.84 -10.15 -10.17
CA ALA A 114 -11.94 -10.10 -11.13
C ALA A 114 -12.72 -8.78 -11.05
N GLU A 115 -12.92 -8.24 -9.84
CA GLU A 115 -13.57 -6.94 -9.64
C GLU A 115 -12.74 -5.79 -10.21
N LEU A 116 -11.43 -5.81 -9.96
CA LEU A 116 -10.50 -4.84 -10.54
C LEU A 116 -10.48 -4.95 -12.07
N GLU A 117 -10.47 -6.17 -12.61
CA GLU A 117 -10.53 -6.40 -14.04
C GLU A 117 -11.84 -5.88 -14.66
N ALA A 118 -12.98 -6.15 -14.04
CA ALA A 118 -14.28 -5.65 -14.48
C ALA A 118 -14.39 -4.12 -14.41
N SER A 119 -13.70 -3.51 -13.44
CA SER A 119 -13.73 -2.06 -13.22
C SER A 119 -12.78 -1.30 -14.16
N ILE A 120 -11.54 -1.79 -14.32
CA ILE A 120 -10.44 -1.08 -15.00
C ILE A 120 -10.22 -1.64 -16.43
N GLY A 121 -10.53 -2.93 -16.65
CA GLY A 121 -10.34 -3.59 -17.94
C GLY A 121 -8.88 -3.86 -18.28
N PRO A 122 -8.57 -4.07 -19.58
CA PRO A 122 -7.25 -4.46 -20.05
C PRO A 122 -6.27 -3.28 -20.18
N THR A 123 -6.38 -2.28 -19.33
CA THR A 123 -5.56 -1.07 -19.36
C THR A 123 -4.09 -1.39 -19.09
N LEU A 124 -3.18 -0.84 -19.89
CA LEU A 124 -1.74 -0.91 -19.69
C LEU A 124 -1.24 0.29 -18.90
N ILE A 125 -0.22 0.09 -18.09
CA ILE A 125 0.38 1.16 -17.27
C ILE A 125 0.99 2.25 -18.16
N GLU A 126 1.67 1.85 -19.22
CA GLU A 126 2.31 2.74 -20.18
C GLU A 126 1.34 3.64 -20.97
N ASP A 127 0.06 3.26 -21.05
CA ASP A 127 -0.98 4.01 -21.74
C ASP A 127 -1.74 5.00 -20.82
N LEU A 128 -1.39 5.06 -19.54
CA LEU A 128 -2.06 5.94 -18.58
C LEU A 128 -1.72 7.43 -18.83
N PRO A 129 -2.68 8.34 -18.57
CA PRO A 129 -2.47 9.78 -18.78
C PRO A 129 -1.49 10.41 -17.78
N ILE A 130 -1.16 9.72 -16.69
CA ILE A 130 -0.21 10.14 -15.68
C ILE A 130 0.80 9.02 -15.42
N LYS A 131 1.99 9.36 -14.95
CA LYS A 131 2.99 8.35 -14.57
C LYS A 131 2.50 7.56 -13.37
N PHE A 132 2.43 6.25 -13.54
CA PHE A 132 2.02 5.33 -12.48
C PHE A 132 3.03 4.19 -12.34
N ALA A 133 3.23 3.76 -11.09
CA ALA A 133 3.99 2.56 -10.79
C ALA A 133 3.44 1.87 -9.53
N THR A 134 3.61 0.57 -9.47
CA THR A 134 3.39 -0.19 -8.23
C THR A 134 4.70 -0.75 -7.71
N VAL A 135 4.81 -0.87 -6.39
CA VAL A 135 5.94 -1.53 -5.74
C VAL A 135 5.56 -2.95 -5.38
N ALA A 136 6.42 -3.90 -5.74
CA ALA A 136 6.32 -5.30 -5.35
C ALA A 136 7.68 -5.79 -4.82
N THR A 137 7.71 -6.98 -4.22
CA THR A 137 8.93 -7.63 -3.71
C THR A 137 9.16 -8.94 -4.45
N GLU A 138 10.35 -9.13 -5.02
CA GLU A 138 10.73 -10.42 -5.59
C GLU A 138 11.00 -11.45 -4.48
N VAL A 139 10.28 -12.58 -4.53
CA VAL A 139 10.35 -13.61 -3.46
C VAL A 139 11.75 -14.19 -3.29
N ARG A 140 12.46 -14.43 -4.41
CA ARG A 140 13.74 -15.14 -4.39
C ARG A 140 14.89 -14.29 -3.88
N THR A 141 14.88 -12.99 -4.19
CA THR A 141 16.00 -12.09 -3.93
C THR A 141 15.72 -11.05 -2.86
N GLY A 142 14.44 -10.80 -2.55
CA GLY A 142 14.01 -9.71 -1.68
C GLY A 142 14.14 -8.32 -2.32
N HIS A 143 14.43 -8.22 -3.60
CA HIS A 143 14.54 -6.93 -4.29
C HIS A 143 13.20 -6.22 -4.37
N GLU A 144 13.26 -4.90 -4.23
CA GLU A 144 12.18 -3.99 -4.56
C GLU A 144 12.01 -3.92 -6.09
N ILE A 145 10.82 -4.22 -6.59
CA ILE A 145 10.49 -4.21 -8.01
C ILE A 145 9.45 -3.12 -8.27
N TRP A 146 9.76 -2.23 -9.20
CA TRP A 146 8.82 -1.21 -9.67
C TRP A 146 8.19 -1.68 -10.98
N LEU A 147 6.89 -1.92 -10.95
CA LEU A 147 6.12 -2.30 -12.12
C LEU A 147 5.56 -1.04 -12.77
N THR A 148 6.09 -0.71 -13.94
CA THR A 148 5.85 0.52 -14.69
C THR A 148 5.26 0.27 -16.07
N GLN A 149 5.09 -0.99 -16.44
CA GLN A 149 4.59 -1.43 -17.74
C GLN A 149 3.74 -2.70 -17.58
N GLY A 150 2.96 -2.99 -18.61
CA GLY A 150 2.08 -4.14 -18.66
C GLY A 150 0.72 -3.87 -18.03
N ARG A 151 -0.06 -4.93 -17.82
CA ARG A 151 -1.43 -4.82 -17.34
C ARG A 151 -1.46 -4.26 -15.92
N ILE A 152 -2.19 -3.17 -15.73
CA ILE A 152 -2.29 -2.48 -14.45
C ILE A 152 -2.85 -3.38 -13.33
N VAL A 153 -3.82 -4.25 -13.65
CA VAL A 153 -4.41 -5.17 -12.68
C VAL A 153 -3.39 -6.21 -12.21
N ASP A 154 -2.53 -6.72 -13.10
CA ASP A 154 -1.49 -7.68 -12.72
C ASP A 154 -0.42 -7.02 -11.83
N ALA A 155 -0.04 -5.78 -12.14
CA ALA A 155 0.87 -4.99 -11.32
C ALA A 155 0.29 -4.69 -9.92
N MET A 156 -0.99 -4.33 -9.83
CA MET A 156 -1.69 -4.17 -8.54
C MET A 156 -1.71 -5.47 -7.75
N ARG A 157 -2.05 -6.60 -8.41
CA ARG A 157 -2.09 -7.93 -7.79
C ARG A 157 -0.74 -8.31 -7.20
N ALA A 158 0.35 -8.10 -7.94
CA ALA A 158 1.69 -8.33 -7.44
C ALA A 158 2.00 -7.47 -6.21
N SER A 159 1.57 -6.21 -6.23
CA SER A 159 1.81 -5.26 -5.15
C SER A 159 1.03 -5.57 -3.87
N TYR A 160 -0.18 -6.16 -3.94
CA TYR A 160 -0.96 -6.51 -2.75
C TYR A 160 -0.90 -7.99 -2.36
N ALA A 161 -0.05 -8.79 -3.00
CA ALA A 161 0.08 -10.22 -2.73
C ALA A 161 0.75 -10.49 -1.37
N LEU A 162 0.03 -10.21 -0.27
CA LEU A 162 0.52 -10.38 1.09
C LEU A 162 0.82 -11.85 1.40
N PRO A 163 2.09 -12.19 1.76
CA PRO A 163 2.47 -13.57 2.08
C PRO A 163 1.60 -14.20 3.17
N GLY A 164 1.23 -15.46 2.97
CA GLY A 164 0.35 -16.20 3.89
C GLY A 164 -1.15 -15.87 3.73
N ILE A 165 -1.49 -14.78 3.04
CA ILE A 165 -2.87 -14.40 2.74
C ILE A 165 -3.15 -14.63 1.25
N PHE A 166 -2.41 -13.97 0.37
CA PHE A 166 -2.55 -14.12 -1.08
C PHE A 166 -1.43 -14.96 -1.69
N SER A 167 -1.73 -15.62 -2.79
CA SER A 167 -0.70 -16.32 -3.57
C SER A 167 0.24 -15.32 -4.25
N PRO A 168 1.55 -15.64 -4.33
CA PRO A 168 2.50 -14.87 -5.14
C PRO A 168 2.02 -14.75 -6.60
N VAL A 169 2.37 -13.65 -7.25
CA VAL A 169 2.01 -13.38 -8.64
C VAL A 169 3.24 -13.50 -9.52
N LEU A 170 3.13 -14.27 -10.62
CA LEU A 170 4.18 -14.37 -11.62
C LEU A 170 4.05 -13.22 -12.60
N VAL A 171 5.07 -12.37 -12.68
CA VAL A 171 5.16 -11.29 -13.67
C VAL A 171 6.47 -11.46 -14.43
N GLY A 172 6.38 -11.75 -15.72
CA GLY A 172 7.52 -12.21 -16.50
C GLY A 172 8.06 -13.52 -15.95
N ASP A 173 9.31 -13.53 -15.52
CA ASP A 173 10.03 -14.67 -14.92
C ASP A 173 10.15 -14.58 -13.38
N ARG A 174 9.48 -13.61 -12.73
CA ARG A 174 9.63 -13.29 -11.32
C ARG A 174 8.38 -13.58 -10.52
N TRP A 175 8.53 -14.32 -9.43
CA TRP A 175 7.48 -14.44 -8.42
C TRP A 175 7.52 -13.23 -7.47
N LEU A 176 6.42 -12.48 -7.48
CA LEU A 176 6.29 -11.25 -6.72
C LEU A 176 5.26 -11.39 -5.60
N VAL A 177 5.54 -10.70 -4.51
CA VAL A 177 4.69 -10.55 -3.33
C VAL A 177 4.58 -9.08 -2.94
N ASP A 178 3.79 -8.78 -1.90
CA ASP A 178 3.48 -7.42 -1.46
C ASP A 178 4.74 -6.56 -1.28
N GLY A 179 4.70 -5.38 -1.88
CA GLY A 179 5.81 -4.42 -1.86
C GLY A 179 6.08 -3.79 -0.50
N ALA A 180 5.12 -3.87 0.42
CA ALA A 180 5.30 -3.33 1.76
C ALA A 180 6.32 -4.13 2.61
N LEU A 181 6.78 -5.29 2.14
CA LEU A 181 7.93 -5.99 2.71
C LEU A 181 9.24 -5.20 2.59
N VAL A 182 9.36 -4.33 1.59
CA VAL A 182 10.60 -3.60 1.29
C VAL A 182 10.40 -2.08 1.23
N ASN A 183 9.25 -1.59 0.78
CA ASN A 183 8.96 -0.17 0.65
C ASN A 183 7.48 0.13 0.92
N PRO A 184 7.07 0.21 2.19
CA PRO A 184 5.67 0.42 2.57
C PRO A 184 5.10 1.77 2.10
N VAL A 185 5.92 2.83 2.02
CA VAL A 185 5.53 4.16 1.53
C VAL A 185 6.55 4.61 0.50
N PRO A 186 6.25 4.50 -0.81
CA PRO A 186 7.25 4.51 -1.88
C PRO A 186 7.69 5.92 -2.31
N VAL A 187 8.17 6.75 -1.36
CA VAL A 187 8.64 8.11 -1.63
C VAL A 187 9.85 8.11 -2.57
N SER A 188 10.80 7.19 -2.35
CA SER A 188 11.99 7.07 -3.20
C SER A 188 11.64 6.78 -4.66
N ALA A 189 10.66 5.91 -4.90
CA ALA A 189 10.19 5.60 -6.23
C ALA A 189 9.51 6.82 -6.88
N ALA A 190 8.63 7.53 -6.17
CA ALA A 190 8.00 8.74 -6.69
C ALA A 190 9.05 9.81 -7.10
N ARG A 191 10.12 9.96 -6.31
CA ARG A 191 11.26 10.82 -6.66
C ARG A 191 11.97 10.36 -7.93
N ALA A 192 12.27 9.07 -8.03
CA ALA A 192 12.94 8.49 -9.20
C ALA A 192 12.12 8.68 -10.50
N PHE A 193 10.79 8.71 -10.41
CA PHE A 193 9.90 9.02 -11.54
C PHE A 193 9.78 10.51 -11.87
N GLY A 194 10.55 11.36 -11.21
CA GLY A 194 10.68 12.78 -11.52
C GLY A 194 9.79 13.71 -10.72
N ALA A 195 9.22 13.27 -9.59
CA ALA A 195 8.48 14.14 -8.72
C ALA A 195 9.41 15.14 -8.01
N GLU A 196 9.12 16.43 -8.15
CA GLU A 196 9.83 17.53 -7.49
C GLU A 196 9.32 17.74 -6.06
N ILE A 197 8.02 17.54 -5.87
CA ILE A 197 7.37 17.53 -4.56
C ILE A 197 6.69 16.18 -4.40
N VAL A 198 6.93 15.48 -3.29
CA VAL A 198 6.27 14.21 -2.99
C VAL A 198 5.38 14.37 -1.77
N ILE A 199 4.10 14.08 -1.95
CA ILE A 199 3.14 13.93 -0.86
C ILE A 199 3.11 12.45 -0.48
N ALA A 200 3.56 12.12 0.71
CA ALA A 200 3.60 10.76 1.23
C ALA A 200 2.37 10.49 2.11
N ALA A 201 1.58 9.49 1.75
CA ALA A 201 0.42 9.08 2.51
C ALA A 201 0.71 7.79 3.27
N ASN A 202 0.97 7.90 4.57
CA ASN A 202 1.17 6.78 5.48
C ASN A 202 -0.09 6.58 6.34
N VAL A 203 -0.82 5.49 6.11
CA VAL A 203 -2.04 5.15 6.87
C VAL A 203 -1.78 4.12 7.98
N SER A 204 -0.51 3.87 8.28
CA SER A 204 -0.09 2.88 9.28
C SER A 204 0.75 3.48 10.41
N SER A 205 1.00 4.80 10.44
CA SER A 205 1.93 5.46 11.36
C SER A 205 1.55 5.38 12.84
N ASP A 206 0.27 5.31 13.17
CA ASP A 206 -0.21 5.41 14.55
C ASP A 206 -0.83 4.11 15.09
N VAL A 207 -0.57 2.98 14.41
CA VAL A 207 -1.12 1.68 14.82
C VAL A 207 -0.43 1.14 16.07
N PHE A 208 0.84 1.50 16.26
CA PHE A 208 1.65 1.03 17.39
C PHE A 208 2.06 2.20 18.30
N ALA A 209 2.23 1.90 19.59
CA ALA A 209 2.67 2.87 20.58
C ALA A 209 4.01 3.51 20.18
N HIS A 210 4.19 4.77 20.57
CA HIS A 210 5.45 5.48 20.35
C HIS A 210 6.59 4.80 21.14
N GLY A 211 7.74 4.70 20.53
CA GLY A 211 8.92 4.03 21.08
C GLY A 211 9.17 2.65 20.47
N THR A 212 10.43 2.24 20.52
CA THR A 212 10.89 0.98 19.91
C THR A 212 11.17 -0.09 20.94
N THR A 213 11.31 0.28 22.20
CA THR A 213 11.74 -0.60 23.28
C THR A 213 10.93 -0.34 24.54
N VAL A 214 10.43 -1.39 25.13
CA VAL A 214 9.82 -1.38 26.45
C VAL A 214 10.70 -2.22 27.36
N TYR A 215 11.18 -1.63 28.48
CA TYR A 215 11.88 -2.39 29.50
C TYR A 215 10.86 -3.18 30.32
N ALA A 216 10.93 -4.51 30.24
CA ALA A 216 10.14 -5.38 31.12
C ALA A 216 10.79 -5.39 32.51
N HIS A 217 10.10 -4.83 33.51
CA HIS A 217 10.51 -4.91 34.91
C HIS A 217 9.63 -5.95 35.61
N GLY A 218 10.25 -6.98 36.12
CA GLY A 218 9.59 -8.01 36.91
C GLY A 218 10.10 -9.42 36.58
N PRO A 219 9.82 -10.40 37.46
CA PRO A 219 10.16 -11.78 37.15
C PRO A 219 9.43 -12.21 35.88
N SER A 220 10.17 -12.81 34.95
CA SER A 220 9.59 -13.42 33.76
C SER A 220 8.70 -14.59 34.20
N VAL A 221 7.43 -14.31 34.46
CA VAL A 221 6.44 -15.36 34.60
C VAL A 221 6.11 -15.81 33.18
N VAL A 222 6.85 -16.79 32.70
CA VAL A 222 6.37 -17.60 31.59
C VAL A 222 5.14 -18.31 32.15
N THR A 223 3.97 -17.76 31.89
CA THR A 223 2.72 -18.50 32.16
C THR A 223 2.81 -19.76 31.31
N PRO A 224 2.81 -20.96 31.92
CA PRO A 224 2.77 -22.18 31.13
C PRO A 224 1.56 -22.06 30.19
N GLU A 225 1.77 -22.44 28.92
CA GLU A 225 0.65 -22.52 27.99
C GLU A 225 -0.45 -23.29 28.70
N PRO A 226 -1.69 -22.77 28.72
CA PRO A 226 -2.79 -23.55 29.24
C PRO A 226 -2.76 -24.86 28.47
N GLU A 227 -2.47 -25.97 29.18
CA GLU A 227 -2.56 -27.30 28.60
C GLU A 227 -3.90 -27.35 27.88
N VAL A 228 -3.86 -27.47 26.56
CA VAL A 228 -5.02 -27.85 25.80
C VAL A 228 -5.38 -29.21 26.38
N ALA A 229 -6.39 -29.21 27.28
CA ALA A 229 -6.89 -30.43 27.85
C ALA A 229 -7.07 -31.37 26.67
N SER A 230 -6.15 -32.33 26.55
CA SER A 230 -6.31 -33.40 25.59
C SER A 230 -7.60 -34.06 26.01
N GLU A 231 -8.66 -33.87 25.22
CA GLU A 231 -9.80 -34.77 25.25
C GLU A 231 -9.30 -36.15 24.76
N ALA A 232 -8.31 -36.70 25.47
CA ALA A 232 -7.94 -38.08 25.40
C ALA A 232 -8.87 -38.81 26.33
N GLU A 233 -9.56 -39.81 25.76
CA GLU A 233 -10.45 -40.80 26.36
C GLU A 233 -11.94 -40.51 26.31
N ALA A 234 -12.45 -40.29 25.11
CA ALA A 234 -13.78 -40.80 24.76
C ALA A 234 -13.65 -41.70 23.53
N ALA A 235 -14.10 -42.93 23.68
CA ALA A 235 -14.03 -44.05 22.74
C ALA A 235 -14.28 -43.70 21.27
N PRO A 236 -13.75 -44.49 20.30
CA PRO A 236 -13.73 -44.12 18.89
C PRO A 236 -15.10 -44.16 18.26
N LYS A 237 -15.76 -43.02 18.10
CA LYS A 237 -16.90 -42.89 17.19
C LYS A 237 -16.39 -42.62 15.78
N ARG A 238 -16.61 -43.60 14.90
CA ARG A 238 -16.11 -43.70 13.52
C ARG A 238 -16.58 -42.55 12.62
N GLY A 239 -15.70 -42.09 11.74
CA GLY A 239 -15.91 -41.50 10.42
C GLY A 239 -16.01 -39.97 10.36
N LEU A 240 -17.18 -39.42 10.28
CA LEU A 240 -17.43 -38.00 9.97
C LEU A 240 -17.10 -37.01 11.09
N ARG A 241 -17.18 -37.38 12.38
CA ARG A 241 -16.83 -36.52 13.49
C ARG A 241 -15.33 -36.14 13.57
N ARG A 242 -14.46 -36.99 13.03
CA ARG A 242 -13.00 -36.71 12.97
C ARG A 242 -12.67 -35.60 11.97
N LEU A 243 -13.36 -35.53 10.85
CA LEU A 243 -13.18 -34.47 9.84
C LEU A 243 -13.65 -33.12 10.40
N PHE A 244 -14.79 -33.08 11.08
CA PHE A 244 -15.28 -31.84 11.72
C PHE A 244 -14.48 -31.41 12.94
N SER A 245 -13.86 -32.32 13.70
CA SER A 245 -12.96 -31.96 14.79
C SER A 245 -11.64 -31.41 14.29
N ALA A 246 -11.04 -32.02 13.26
CA ALA A 246 -9.82 -31.53 12.62
C ALA A 246 -10.00 -30.14 12.00
N GLU A 247 -11.14 -29.93 11.34
CA GLU A 247 -11.49 -28.63 10.76
C GLU A 247 -11.70 -27.55 11.85
N ARG A 248 -12.35 -27.88 12.97
CA ARG A 248 -12.50 -26.98 14.12
C ARG A 248 -11.16 -26.66 14.78
N THR A 249 -10.30 -27.64 14.94
CA THR A 249 -8.97 -27.46 15.52
C THR A 249 -8.12 -26.58 14.61
N MET A 250 -8.11 -26.84 13.30
CA MET A 250 -7.40 -26.04 12.32
C MET A 250 -7.93 -24.61 12.24
N LYS A 251 -9.25 -24.41 12.26
CA LYS A 251 -9.86 -23.08 12.37
C LYS A 251 -9.43 -22.35 13.63
N ARG A 252 -9.39 -23.02 14.78
CA ARG A 252 -9.00 -22.44 16.07
C ARG A 252 -7.52 -22.06 16.09
N GLU A 253 -6.64 -22.89 15.57
CA GLU A 253 -5.21 -22.60 15.46
C GLU A 253 -4.94 -21.45 14.49
N PHE A 254 -5.69 -21.41 13.39
CA PHE A 254 -5.50 -20.41 12.35
C PHE A 254 -6.10 -19.05 12.73
N PHE A 255 -7.35 -19.00 13.18
CA PHE A 255 -8.07 -17.76 13.49
C PHE A 255 -7.96 -17.34 14.97
N GLY A 256 -7.44 -18.20 15.84
CA GLY A 256 -7.28 -17.95 17.26
C GLY A 256 -8.56 -18.17 18.08
N SER A 257 -8.45 -17.85 19.35
CA SER A 257 -9.54 -17.86 20.33
C SER A 257 -9.51 -16.56 21.15
N ALA A 258 -10.52 -16.32 21.98
CA ALA A 258 -10.55 -15.14 22.86
C ALA A 258 -9.34 -15.03 23.79
N ALA A 259 -8.65 -16.15 24.08
CA ALA A 259 -7.50 -16.21 24.98
C ALA A 259 -6.15 -16.34 24.25
N ARG A 260 -6.13 -16.65 22.94
CA ARG A 260 -4.90 -16.91 22.19
C ARG A 260 -5.03 -16.40 20.75
N PRO A 261 -4.10 -15.54 20.27
CA PRO A 261 -4.12 -15.10 18.88
C PRO A 261 -3.85 -16.28 17.94
N GLY A 262 -4.57 -16.32 16.82
CA GLY A 262 -4.33 -17.32 15.76
C GLY A 262 -3.11 -16.97 14.91
N ILE A 263 -2.60 -17.96 14.19
CA ILE A 263 -1.42 -17.79 13.32
C ILE A 263 -1.63 -16.65 12.32
N SER A 264 -2.81 -16.55 11.70
CA SER A 264 -3.11 -15.49 10.75
C SER A 264 -3.08 -14.09 11.37
N SER A 265 -3.60 -13.94 12.61
CA SER A 265 -3.54 -12.68 13.34
C SER A 265 -2.09 -12.29 13.63
N VAL A 266 -1.30 -13.24 14.16
CA VAL A 266 0.12 -13.01 14.46
C VAL A 266 0.91 -12.63 13.19
N MET A 267 0.63 -13.28 12.06
CA MET A 267 1.26 -12.94 10.77
C MET A 267 0.91 -11.52 10.31
N VAL A 268 -0.37 -11.14 10.39
CA VAL A 268 -0.81 -9.79 10.03
C VAL A 268 -0.19 -8.75 10.96
N ASP A 269 -0.12 -9.02 12.27
CA ASP A 269 0.49 -8.12 13.24
C ASP A 269 1.99 -8.00 13.01
N ALA A 270 2.70 -9.10 12.77
CA ALA A 270 4.11 -9.11 12.44
C ALA A 270 4.39 -8.28 11.17
N PHE A 271 3.55 -8.44 10.14
CA PHE A 271 3.65 -7.67 8.92
C PHE A 271 3.42 -6.17 9.16
N ASN A 272 2.40 -5.80 9.94
CA ASN A 272 2.14 -4.40 10.31
C ASN A 272 3.30 -3.80 11.10
N ILE A 273 3.88 -4.54 12.06
CA ILE A 273 5.06 -4.12 12.82
C ILE A 273 6.25 -3.87 11.88
N MET A 274 6.50 -4.79 10.98
CA MET A 274 7.58 -4.67 10.00
C MET A 274 7.40 -3.44 9.09
N GLN A 275 6.19 -3.23 8.57
CA GLN A 275 5.87 -2.05 7.76
C GLN A 275 6.14 -0.75 8.52
N ASP A 276 5.70 -0.64 9.78
CA ASP A 276 5.96 0.54 10.61
C ASP A 276 7.47 0.80 10.77
N ARG A 277 8.25 -0.26 11.07
CA ARG A 277 9.70 -0.15 11.25
C ARG A 277 10.43 0.26 9.97
N ILE A 278 10.08 -0.37 8.84
CA ILE A 278 10.67 -0.02 7.54
C ILE A 278 10.31 1.41 7.17
N THR A 279 9.05 1.81 7.35
CA THR A 279 8.60 3.18 7.05
C THR A 279 9.38 4.21 7.85
N ARG A 280 9.53 4.02 9.16
CA ARG A 280 10.32 4.93 10.04
C ARG A 280 11.80 4.99 9.68
N ALA A 281 12.34 3.92 9.10
CA ALA A 281 13.75 3.88 8.68
C ALA A 281 13.97 4.54 7.30
N ARG A 282 12.92 4.67 6.47
CA ARG A 282 13.02 5.16 5.08
C ARG A 282 12.47 6.59 4.89
N LEU A 283 11.66 7.10 5.80
CA LEU A 283 11.13 8.47 5.79
C LEU A 283 11.90 9.40 6.73
#